data_993a7ca1052ef9cedf4a921dea4db2b0
#
_entry.id   993a7ca1052ef9cedf4a921dea4db2b0
#
_cell.length_a   1.000
_cell.length_b   1.000
_cell.length_c   1.000
_cell.angle_alpha   90.00
_cell.angle_beta   90.00
_cell.angle_gamma   90.00
#
_symmetry.space_group_name_H-M   'P 1'
#
loop_
_entity.id
_entity.type
_entity.pdbx_description
1 polymer ?
#
loop_
_entity_poly.entity_id
_entity_poly.type
_entity_poly.pdbx_seq_one_letter_code
_entity_poly.pdbx_strand_id
1 'polypeptide(L)'
;MNFEKYTNEFIQKVDTYKNGNSHYKSGYPPHSIMFFEALLLYTLAKEQNIDCFIESGVRLGGSTSIWARVFSNLEVYSVESGKTKEDIIEWIKNNVVPAYPKINFEFGDGNIELPKIIENNPDKKFGVFIDGPKGSEGLELAQKCLSYDNVCFSSLHDFRSPTEYFTTFEYNKLDQLIESVKVLNDEHPGFDKDHKGYNLAILERNNG
;
A
#
# COMPACT_ATOMS: atom_id res chain seq x y z
N MET A 1 7.27 15.88 5.74
CA MET A 1 6.01 15.16 5.56
C MET A 1 4.97 15.71 6.53
N ASN A 2 3.82 16.14 6.03
CA ASN A 2 2.75 16.76 6.83
C ASN A 2 1.48 15.89 6.77
N PHE A 3 1.48 14.80 7.54
CA PHE A 3 0.33 13.88 7.56
C PHE A 3 -0.92 14.47 8.23
N GLU A 4 -0.80 15.43 9.15
CA GLU A 4 -1.95 16.13 9.75
C GLU A 4 -2.83 16.79 8.70
N LYS A 5 -2.22 17.34 7.65
CA LYS A 5 -2.92 17.96 6.53
C LYS A 5 -3.85 16.99 5.81
N TYR A 6 -3.50 15.72 5.72
CA TYR A 6 -4.23 14.73 4.93
C TYR A 6 -5.05 13.75 5.77
N THR A 7 -4.91 13.76 7.10
CA THR A 7 -5.59 12.82 7.99
C THR A 7 -7.12 12.83 7.82
N ASN A 8 -7.73 13.99 7.82
CA ASN A 8 -9.19 14.09 7.71
C ASN A 8 -9.70 13.59 6.34
N GLU A 9 -9.00 13.91 5.25
CA GLU A 9 -9.34 13.41 3.93
C GLU A 9 -9.20 11.88 3.86
N PHE A 10 -8.13 11.34 4.43
CA PHE A 10 -7.89 9.90 4.51
C PHE A 10 -9.00 9.20 5.29
N ILE A 11 -9.31 9.67 6.50
CA ILE A 11 -10.36 9.10 7.36
C ILE A 11 -11.70 9.08 6.61
N GLN A 12 -12.10 10.19 6.00
CA GLN A 12 -13.35 10.26 5.24
C GLN A 12 -13.42 9.23 4.11
N LYS A 13 -12.30 9.03 3.39
CA LYS A 13 -12.22 8.04 2.31
C LYS A 13 -12.32 6.60 2.83
N VAL A 14 -11.68 6.30 3.95
CA VAL A 14 -11.68 4.96 4.55
C VAL A 14 -12.99 4.68 5.30
N ASP A 15 -13.61 5.66 5.93
CA ASP A 15 -14.86 5.50 6.69
C ASP A 15 -16.04 5.01 5.82
N THR A 16 -15.92 5.14 4.49
CA THR A 16 -16.90 4.55 3.56
C THR A 16 -17.02 3.03 3.66
N TYR A 17 -16.10 2.33 4.34
CA TYR A 17 -16.26 0.91 4.67
C TYR A 17 -17.52 0.63 5.49
N LYS A 18 -17.86 1.51 6.43
CA LYS A 18 -19.04 1.37 7.29
C LYS A 18 -20.36 1.37 6.52
N ASN A 19 -20.36 1.92 5.31
CA ASN A 19 -21.55 2.09 4.49
C ASN A 19 -21.82 0.96 3.48
N GLY A 20 -21.25 -0.24 3.68
CA GLY A 20 -21.67 -1.46 3.01
C GLY A 20 -21.09 -1.76 1.64
N ASN A 21 -20.10 -0.97 1.16
CA ASN A 21 -19.43 -1.18 -0.13
C ASN A 21 -18.13 -2.01 -0.01
N SER A 22 -17.99 -2.79 1.04
CA SER A 22 -16.85 -3.69 1.22
C SER A 22 -17.25 -5.12 0.87
N HIS A 23 -16.39 -5.87 0.17
CA HIS A 23 -16.58 -7.31 -0.01
C HIS A 23 -16.35 -8.09 1.32
N TYR A 24 -15.98 -7.40 2.40
CA TYR A 24 -15.88 -7.96 3.74
C TYR A 24 -17.16 -7.73 4.53
N LYS A 25 -17.73 -8.80 5.08
CA LYS A 25 -18.94 -8.73 5.93
C LYS A 25 -18.74 -7.92 7.22
N SER A 26 -17.49 -7.82 7.69
CA SER A 26 -17.10 -7.05 8.88
C SER A 26 -16.93 -5.55 8.63
N GLY A 27 -17.03 -5.09 7.38
CA GLY A 27 -16.76 -3.70 7.02
C GLY A 27 -15.26 -3.37 6.88
N TYR A 28 -14.37 -3.95 7.68
CA TYR A 28 -12.91 -3.72 7.60
C TYR A 28 -12.19 -4.95 7.04
N PRO A 29 -11.15 -4.74 6.20
CA PRO A 29 -10.39 -5.85 5.62
C PRO A 29 -9.52 -6.52 6.69
N PRO A 30 -9.70 -7.83 6.95
CA PRO A 30 -8.80 -8.58 7.80
C PRO A 30 -7.42 -8.75 7.12
N HIS A 31 -6.35 -8.81 7.89
CA HIS A 31 -5.00 -9.08 7.39
C HIS A 31 -4.53 -8.10 6.31
N SER A 32 -4.81 -6.82 6.48
CA SER A 32 -4.33 -5.76 5.60
C SER A 32 -3.27 -4.90 6.28
N ILE A 33 -2.67 -4.00 5.50
CA ILE A 33 -1.85 -2.91 6.03
C ILE A 33 -2.61 -2.14 7.12
N MET A 34 -1.91 -1.70 8.16
CA MET A 34 -2.50 -0.88 9.22
C MET A 34 -2.89 0.49 8.69
N PHE A 35 -3.94 1.09 9.25
CA PHE A 35 -4.42 2.39 8.76
C PHE A 35 -3.39 3.51 8.91
N PHE A 36 -2.56 3.50 9.95
CA PHE A 36 -1.50 4.49 10.09
C PHE A 36 -0.40 4.33 9.04
N GLU A 37 -0.07 3.10 8.63
CA GLU A 37 0.86 2.84 7.53
C GLU A 37 0.26 3.29 6.20
N ALA A 38 -1.03 3.02 5.99
CA ALA A 38 -1.75 3.46 4.81
C ALA A 38 -1.85 5.00 4.75
N LEU A 39 -2.09 5.69 5.87
CA LEU A 39 -2.05 7.16 5.95
C LEU A 39 -0.67 7.70 5.59
N LEU A 40 0.40 7.04 6.05
CA LEU A 40 1.77 7.43 5.71
C LEU A 40 2.01 7.37 4.21
N LEU A 41 1.65 6.25 3.55
CA LEU A 41 1.79 6.11 2.09
C LEU A 41 0.87 7.07 1.33
N TYR A 42 -0.34 7.30 1.83
CA TYR A 42 -1.25 8.29 1.26
C TYR A 42 -0.66 9.71 1.32
N THR A 43 -0.05 10.08 2.45
CA THR A 43 0.60 11.38 2.62
C THR A 43 1.78 11.54 1.66
N LEU A 44 2.64 10.52 1.56
CA LEU A 44 3.74 10.51 0.59
C LEU A 44 3.24 10.69 -0.85
N ALA A 45 2.23 9.93 -1.23
CA ALA A 45 1.63 10.01 -2.55
C ALA A 45 1.12 11.43 -2.87
N LYS A 46 0.49 12.09 -1.90
CA LYS A 46 -0.02 13.46 -2.03
C LYS A 46 1.10 14.49 -2.11
N GLU A 47 2.15 14.35 -1.29
CA GLU A 47 3.28 15.30 -1.28
C GLU A 47 4.16 15.18 -2.53
N GLN A 48 4.35 13.96 -3.02
CA GLN A 48 5.12 13.68 -4.24
C GLN A 48 4.31 13.91 -5.52
N ASN A 49 2.99 14.15 -5.41
CA ASN A 49 2.07 14.33 -6.54
C ASN A 49 2.20 13.17 -7.55
N ILE A 50 2.03 11.94 -7.07
CA ILE A 50 2.06 10.77 -7.94
C ILE A 50 0.79 10.70 -8.80
N ASP A 51 0.91 10.10 -9.99
CA ASP A 51 -0.20 9.84 -10.92
C ASP A 51 -0.73 8.42 -10.78
N CYS A 52 0.16 7.50 -10.40
CA CYS A 52 -0.10 6.06 -10.31
C CYS A 52 0.39 5.49 -8.99
N PHE A 53 -0.36 4.50 -8.49
CA PHE A 53 0.05 3.69 -7.35
C PHE A 53 0.07 2.21 -7.73
N ILE A 54 1.15 1.51 -7.42
CA ILE A 54 1.29 0.07 -7.71
C ILE A 54 1.38 -0.70 -6.40
N GLU A 55 0.56 -1.74 -6.27
CA GLU A 55 0.61 -2.73 -5.20
C GLU A 55 1.13 -4.06 -5.76
N SER A 56 2.07 -4.70 -5.07
CA SER A 56 2.47 -6.09 -5.30
C SER A 56 2.07 -6.95 -4.11
N GLY A 57 1.24 -7.97 -4.36
CA GLY A 57 0.68 -8.85 -3.33
C GLY A 57 -0.75 -8.45 -2.93
N VAL A 58 -1.72 -8.98 -3.66
CA VAL A 58 -3.17 -8.73 -3.43
C VAL A 58 -3.73 -9.66 -2.35
N ARG A 59 -3.37 -10.94 -2.40
CA ARG A 59 -3.87 -11.98 -1.51
C ARG A 59 -5.40 -11.96 -1.40
N LEU A 60 -5.97 -11.53 -0.27
CA LEU A 60 -7.41 -11.40 -0.05
C LEU A 60 -7.94 -9.99 -0.34
N GLY A 61 -7.13 -9.10 -0.91
CA GLY A 61 -7.53 -7.74 -1.30
C GLY A 61 -7.72 -6.77 -0.13
N GLY A 62 -7.07 -7.04 1.01
CA GLY A 62 -7.17 -6.18 2.19
C GLY A 62 -6.63 -4.77 1.93
N SER A 63 -5.35 -4.66 1.63
CA SER A 63 -4.69 -3.41 1.24
C SER A 63 -5.28 -2.83 -0.04
N THR A 64 -5.55 -3.68 -1.06
CA THR A 64 -6.19 -3.28 -2.32
C THR A 64 -7.49 -2.51 -2.09
N SER A 65 -8.30 -2.95 -1.13
CA SER A 65 -9.55 -2.29 -0.78
C SER A 65 -9.35 -0.89 -0.19
N ILE A 66 -8.26 -0.66 0.52
CA ILE A 66 -7.86 0.65 1.03
C ILE A 66 -7.43 1.54 -0.14
N TRP A 67 -6.53 1.02 -1.00
CA TRP A 67 -6.03 1.77 -2.16
C TRP A 67 -7.14 2.20 -3.10
N ALA A 68 -8.12 1.33 -3.37
CA ALA A 68 -9.28 1.65 -4.20
C ALA A 68 -10.05 2.90 -3.71
N ARG A 69 -10.02 3.16 -2.41
CA ARG A 69 -10.71 4.30 -1.80
C ARG A 69 -9.83 5.53 -1.70
N VAL A 70 -8.65 5.37 -1.11
CA VAL A 70 -7.79 6.52 -0.84
C VAL A 70 -7.21 7.10 -2.13
N PHE A 71 -6.96 6.25 -3.12
CA PHE A 71 -6.44 6.63 -4.44
C PHE A 71 -7.51 6.62 -5.54
N SER A 72 -8.76 6.92 -5.20
CA SER A 72 -9.89 6.89 -6.17
C SER A 72 -9.73 7.79 -7.40
N ASN A 73 -8.81 8.75 -7.36
CA ASN A 73 -8.44 9.69 -8.46
C ASN A 73 -7.08 9.39 -9.08
N LEU A 74 -6.39 8.34 -8.67
CA LEU A 74 -5.17 7.89 -9.31
C LEU A 74 -5.44 6.63 -10.13
N GLU A 75 -4.53 6.31 -11.03
CA GLU A 75 -4.44 4.98 -11.58
C GLU A 75 -3.85 4.04 -10.52
N VAL A 76 -4.53 2.95 -10.24
CA VAL A 76 -4.04 1.93 -9.30
C VAL A 76 -3.85 0.61 -10.05
N TYR A 77 -2.69 0.03 -9.87
CA TYR A 77 -2.37 -1.32 -10.35
C TYR A 77 -2.18 -2.23 -9.15
N SER A 78 -2.75 -3.43 -9.20
CA SER A 78 -2.57 -4.46 -8.18
C SER A 78 -2.11 -5.75 -8.83
N VAL A 79 -0.89 -6.17 -8.49
CA VAL A 79 -0.23 -7.34 -9.07
C VAL A 79 -0.26 -8.49 -8.06
N GLU A 80 -0.80 -9.65 -8.48
CA GLU A 80 -0.78 -10.88 -7.68
C GLU A 80 0.14 -11.91 -8.32
N SER A 81 0.96 -12.56 -7.50
CA SER A 81 1.90 -13.56 -7.97
C SER A 81 1.20 -14.72 -8.66
N GLY A 82 1.64 -15.07 -9.85
CA GLY A 82 1.21 -16.28 -10.55
C GLY A 82 1.60 -17.59 -9.83
N LYS A 83 2.45 -17.52 -8.79
CA LYS A 83 2.81 -18.65 -7.91
C LYS A 83 1.82 -18.84 -6.75
N THR A 84 0.88 -17.90 -6.57
CA THR A 84 -0.20 -18.02 -5.59
C THR A 84 -1.08 -19.21 -5.93
N LYS A 85 -1.60 -19.90 -4.93
CA LYS A 85 -2.47 -21.07 -5.13
C LYS A 85 -3.65 -20.70 -6.02
N GLU A 86 -4.00 -21.61 -6.94
CA GLU A 86 -5.02 -21.38 -7.97
C GLU A 86 -6.40 -21.03 -7.38
N ASP A 87 -6.76 -21.65 -6.25
CA ASP A 87 -8.00 -21.35 -5.53
C ASP A 87 -8.05 -19.89 -5.00
N ILE A 88 -6.90 -19.34 -4.57
CA ILE A 88 -6.79 -17.94 -4.13
C ILE A 88 -6.90 -17.01 -5.34
N ILE A 89 -6.22 -17.33 -6.44
CA ILE A 89 -6.31 -16.54 -7.68
C ILE A 89 -7.75 -16.51 -8.20
N GLU A 90 -8.42 -17.64 -8.20
CA GLU A 90 -9.83 -17.73 -8.58
C GLU A 90 -10.71 -16.91 -7.63
N TRP A 91 -10.46 -17.00 -6.34
CA TRP A 91 -11.18 -16.20 -5.34
C TRP A 91 -11.00 -14.69 -5.59
N ILE A 92 -9.76 -14.22 -5.85
CA ILE A 92 -9.47 -12.82 -6.18
C ILE A 92 -10.26 -12.40 -7.42
N LYS A 93 -10.22 -13.18 -8.50
CA LYS A 93 -10.94 -12.89 -9.75
C LYS A 93 -12.45 -12.79 -9.55
N ASN A 94 -13.00 -13.62 -8.66
CA ASN A 94 -14.44 -13.69 -8.44
C ASN A 94 -14.95 -12.68 -7.40
N ASN A 95 -14.10 -12.22 -6.48
CA ASN A 95 -14.54 -11.39 -5.34
C ASN A 95 -13.86 -10.01 -5.29
N VAL A 96 -12.55 -9.93 -5.52
CA VAL A 96 -11.80 -8.67 -5.40
C VAL A 96 -11.90 -7.85 -6.68
N VAL A 97 -11.60 -8.44 -7.82
CA VAL A 97 -11.63 -7.73 -9.11
C VAL A 97 -12.98 -7.08 -9.39
N PRO A 98 -14.13 -7.78 -9.24
CA PRO A 98 -15.43 -7.15 -9.48
C PRO A 98 -15.79 -6.07 -8.46
N ALA A 99 -15.26 -6.16 -7.21
CA ALA A 99 -15.51 -5.17 -6.17
C ALA A 99 -14.80 -3.83 -6.43
N TYR A 100 -13.69 -3.86 -7.18
CA TYR A 100 -12.84 -2.69 -7.45
C TYR A 100 -12.57 -2.49 -8.95
N PRO A 101 -13.59 -2.18 -9.76
CA PRO A 101 -13.48 -2.16 -11.22
C PRO A 101 -12.57 -1.05 -11.77
N LYS A 102 -12.12 -0.12 -10.93
CA LYS A 102 -11.17 0.95 -11.30
C LYS A 102 -9.71 0.56 -11.07
N ILE A 103 -9.46 -0.59 -10.44
CA ILE A 103 -8.10 -1.09 -10.25
C ILE A 103 -7.72 -1.97 -11.43
N ASN A 104 -6.52 -1.75 -11.95
CA ASN A 104 -5.92 -2.58 -12.98
C ASN A 104 -5.27 -3.80 -12.31
N PHE A 105 -5.88 -4.97 -12.45
CA PHE A 105 -5.35 -6.21 -11.88
C PHE A 105 -4.48 -6.95 -12.90
N GLU A 106 -3.28 -7.33 -12.45
CA GLU A 106 -2.35 -8.15 -13.22
C GLU A 106 -2.01 -9.42 -12.42
N PHE A 107 -1.85 -10.55 -13.11
CA PHE A 107 -1.50 -11.82 -12.50
C PHE A 107 -0.16 -12.29 -13.09
N GLY A 108 0.91 -12.20 -12.32
CA GLY A 108 2.26 -12.50 -12.78
C GLY A 108 3.32 -12.31 -11.72
N ASP A 109 4.58 -12.52 -12.11
CA ASP A 109 5.72 -12.27 -11.22
C ASP A 109 5.94 -10.76 -11.04
N GLY A 110 5.88 -10.27 -9.79
CA GLY A 110 6.08 -8.86 -9.48
C GLY A 110 7.41 -8.30 -10.02
N ASN A 111 8.46 -9.14 -10.06
CA ASN A 111 9.77 -8.76 -10.63
C ASN A 111 9.73 -8.47 -12.14
N ILE A 112 8.68 -8.93 -12.82
CA ILE A 112 8.44 -8.72 -14.25
C ILE A 112 7.36 -7.67 -14.47
N GLU A 113 6.22 -7.81 -13.79
CA GLU A 113 5.05 -6.98 -14.08
C GLU A 113 5.19 -5.56 -13.57
N LEU A 114 5.81 -5.33 -12.38
CA LEU A 114 6.01 -3.96 -11.89
C LEU A 114 6.90 -3.11 -12.81
N PRO A 115 8.11 -3.58 -13.18
CA PRO A 115 8.93 -2.89 -14.17
C PRO A 115 8.22 -2.60 -15.49
N LYS A 116 7.50 -3.60 -16.01
CA LYS A 116 6.74 -3.47 -17.26
C LYS A 116 5.65 -2.39 -17.17
N ILE A 117 4.92 -2.30 -16.05
CA ILE A 117 3.91 -1.24 -15.82
C ILE A 117 4.59 0.12 -15.81
N ILE A 118 5.72 0.26 -15.09
CA ILE A 118 6.47 1.51 -14.98
C ILE A 118 7.02 1.95 -16.34
N GLU A 119 7.66 1.04 -17.07
CA GLU A 119 8.27 1.29 -18.38
C GLU A 119 7.23 1.65 -19.46
N ASN A 120 6.04 1.07 -19.40
CA ASN A 120 4.95 1.38 -20.31
C ASN A 120 4.27 2.75 -20.05
N ASN A 121 4.60 3.41 -18.94
CA ASN A 121 4.03 4.69 -18.55
C ASN A 121 5.13 5.70 -18.12
N PRO A 122 6.06 6.03 -19.02
CA PRO A 122 7.26 6.84 -18.67
C PRO A 122 6.94 8.26 -18.21
N ASP A 123 5.78 8.81 -18.64
CA ASP A 123 5.35 10.17 -18.31
C ASP A 123 4.60 10.28 -16.98
N LYS A 124 4.35 9.16 -16.30
CA LYS A 124 3.61 9.11 -15.03
C LYS A 124 4.55 8.94 -13.85
N LYS A 125 4.23 9.57 -12.74
CA LYS A 125 4.92 9.41 -11.47
C LYS A 125 4.30 8.30 -10.65
N PHE A 126 5.12 7.42 -10.10
CA PHE A 126 4.69 6.24 -9.36
C PHE A 126 5.04 6.29 -7.88
N GLY A 127 4.10 5.78 -7.05
CA GLY A 127 4.38 5.25 -5.72
C GLY A 127 4.20 3.73 -5.75
N VAL A 128 5.10 2.99 -5.11
CA VAL A 128 5.11 1.52 -5.13
C VAL A 128 4.98 0.97 -3.71
N PHE A 129 4.09 -0.01 -3.53
CA PHE A 129 3.90 -0.76 -2.29
C PHE A 129 4.08 -2.25 -2.55
N ILE A 130 5.03 -2.86 -1.85
CA ILE A 130 5.37 -4.27 -2.01
C ILE A 130 4.99 -5.02 -0.74
N ASP A 131 3.99 -5.87 -0.83
CA ASP A 131 3.56 -6.82 0.20
C ASP A 131 3.88 -8.28 -0.17
N GLY A 132 4.40 -8.50 -1.34
CA GLY A 132 5.00 -9.72 -1.88
C GLY A 132 5.81 -9.43 -3.13
N PRO A 133 7.01 -10.05 -3.28
CA PRO A 133 7.66 -10.99 -2.36
C PRO A 133 8.12 -10.38 -1.03
N LYS A 134 8.45 -11.24 -0.04
CA LYS A 134 8.90 -10.82 1.29
C LYS A 134 10.43 -10.90 1.43
N GLY A 135 10.96 -10.28 2.49
CA GLY A 135 12.38 -10.36 2.85
C GLY A 135 13.30 -9.70 1.80
N SER A 136 14.44 -10.34 1.52
CA SER A 136 15.44 -9.82 0.58
C SER A 136 14.92 -9.65 -0.85
N GLU A 137 14.10 -10.59 -1.34
CA GLU A 137 13.51 -10.49 -2.67
C GLU A 137 12.59 -9.27 -2.79
N GLY A 138 11.80 -8.99 -1.75
CA GLY A 138 10.97 -7.79 -1.71
C GLY A 138 11.80 -6.51 -1.67
N LEU A 139 12.90 -6.50 -0.92
CA LEU A 139 13.81 -5.36 -0.87
C LEU A 139 14.49 -5.11 -2.23
N GLU A 140 14.97 -6.16 -2.89
CA GLU A 140 15.55 -6.06 -4.22
C GLU A 140 14.55 -5.52 -5.24
N LEU A 141 13.29 -5.99 -5.19
CA LEU A 141 12.23 -5.46 -6.03
C LEU A 141 11.93 -3.98 -5.73
N ALA A 142 11.88 -3.59 -4.44
CA ALA A 142 11.67 -2.22 -4.04
C ALA A 142 12.78 -1.29 -4.56
N GLN A 143 14.04 -1.72 -4.43
CA GLN A 143 15.20 -0.99 -4.93
C GLN A 143 15.20 -0.90 -6.47
N LYS A 144 14.85 -1.99 -7.15
CA LYS A 144 14.70 -2.03 -8.61
C LYS A 144 13.62 -1.05 -9.07
N CYS A 145 12.46 -1.04 -8.45
CA CYS A 145 11.41 -0.08 -8.78
C CYS A 145 11.89 1.37 -8.56
N LEU A 146 12.57 1.65 -7.44
CA LEU A 146 13.08 2.98 -7.14
C LEU A 146 14.19 3.43 -8.12
N SER A 147 14.85 2.53 -8.84
CA SER A 147 15.85 2.88 -9.85
C SER A 147 15.26 3.56 -11.10
N TYR A 148 13.96 3.44 -11.35
CA TYR A 148 13.27 4.13 -12.45
C TYR A 148 13.04 5.60 -12.11
N ASP A 149 13.35 6.50 -13.05
CA ASP A 149 13.32 7.95 -12.83
C ASP A 149 11.94 8.49 -12.46
N ASN A 150 10.90 7.83 -12.87
CA ASN A 150 9.51 8.19 -12.62
C ASN A 150 8.90 7.52 -11.37
N VAL A 151 9.68 6.77 -10.57
CA VAL A 151 9.25 6.25 -9.28
C VAL A 151 9.68 7.20 -8.17
N CYS A 152 8.73 7.78 -7.46
CA CYS A 152 8.96 8.76 -6.40
C CYS A 152 9.37 8.12 -5.08
N PHE A 153 8.70 7.01 -4.73
CA PHE A 153 9.01 6.19 -3.56
C PHE A 153 8.67 4.73 -3.81
N SER A 154 9.34 3.85 -3.09
CA SER A 154 9.00 2.43 -3.01
C SER A 154 8.91 2.01 -1.56
N SER A 155 7.93 1.20 -1.21
CA SER A 155 7.73 0.73 0.16
C SER A 155 7.61 -0.78 0.23
N LEU A 156 8.06 -1.36 1.33
CA LEU A 156 8.07 -2.79 1.57
C LEU A 156 7.38 -3.09 2.90
N HIS A 157 6.34 -3.90 2.87
CA HIS A 157 5.58 -4.35 4.03
C HIS A 157 6.21 -5.58 4.69
N ASP A 158 6.01 -5.72 6.01
CA ASP A 158 6.58 -6.80 6.83
C ASP A 158 8.12 -6.84 6.86
N PHE A 159 8.76 -5.70 6.65
CA PHE A 159 10.21 -5.60 6.68
C PHE A 159 10.69 -5.22 8.08
N ARG A 160 11.34 -6.17 8.76
CA ARG A 160 11.78 -6.03 10.16
C ARG A 160 13.25 -5.73 10.35
N SER A 161 13.95 -5.27 9.32
CA SER A 161 15.38 -4.95 9.48
C SER A 161 15.57 -3.56 10.12
N PRO A 162 16.35 -3.46 11.20
CA PRO A 162 16.38 -2.23 12.00
C PRO A 162 17.32 -1.13 11.50
N THR A 163 18.05 -1.25 10.37
CA THR A 163 19.25 -0.44 10.39
C THR A 163 19.61 0.47 9.22
N GLU A 164 19.24 0.26 7.98
CA GLU A 164 19.90 1.08 6.94
C GLU A 164 18.98 1.66 5.85
N TYR A 165 17.73 1.26 5.83
CA TYR A 165 16.81 1.63 4.74
C TYR A 165 15.59 2.42 5.21
N PHE A 166 15.52 2.73 6.49
CA PHE A 166 14.47 3.61 7.01
C PHE A 166 14.86 5.03 6.70
N THR A 167 14.18 5.61 5.74
CA THR A 167 14.13 7.05 5.68
C THR A 167 13.68 7.59 7.02
N THR A 168 14.22 8.70 7.38
CA THR A 168 14.08 9.59 8.51
C THR A 168 12.65 9.83 9.05
N PHE A 169 11.78 8.82 9.10
CA PHE A 169 10.54 8.94 9.84
C PHE A 169 10.87 8.87 11.33
N GLU A 170 10.84 10.03 11.98
CA GLU A 170 11.16 10.16 13.40
C GLU A 170 10.14 9.37 14.21
N TYR A 171 10.61 8.46 15.07
CA TYR A 171 9.77 7.62 15.94
C TYR A 171 8.74 8.42 16.77
N ASN A 172 9.04 9.68 17.13
CA ASN A 172 8.13 10.57 17.82
C ASN A 172 6.91 10.98 16.97
N LYS A 173 6.98 10.87 15.65
CA LYS A 173 5.84 11.12 14.76
C LYS A 173 4.95 9.89 14.58
N LEU A 174 5.44 8.70 14.92
CA LEU A 174 4.64 7.47 14.85
C LEU A 174 3.46 7.51 15.81
N ASP A 175 3.69 7.86 17.06
CA ASP A 175 2.62 7.92 18.06
C ASP A 175 1.54 8.93 17.64
N GLN A 176 1.94 10.07 17.05
CA GLN A 176 1.02 11.04 16.49
C GLN A 176 0.25 10.48 15.30
N LEU A 177 0.91 9.74 14.42
CA LEU A 177 0.29 9.11 13.26
C LEU A 177 -0.73 8.04 13.69
N ILE A 178 -0.38 7.20 14.65
CA ILE A 178 -1.27 6.19 15.23
C ILE A 178 -2.49 6.85 15.88
N GLU A 179 -2.28 7.90 16.69
CA GLU A 179 -3.36 8.61 17.34
C GLU A 179 -4.28 9.33 16.34
N SER A 180 -3.72 9.86 15.24
CA SER A 180 -4.49 10.52 14.18
C SER A 180 -5.55 9.63 13.54
N VAL A 181 -5.32 8.32 13.49
CA VAL A 181 -6.24 7.33 12.90
C VAL A 181 -6.78 6.34 13.96
N LYS A 182 -6.73 6.70 15.24
CA LYS A 182 -7.11 5.82 16.35
C LYS A 182 -8.51 5.24 16.19
N VAL A 183 -9.48 6.04 15.77
CA VAL A 183 -10.88 5.60 15.56
C VAL A 183 -10.94 4.46 14.55
N LEU A 184 -10.12 4.51 13.47
CA LEU A 184 -10.05 3.46 12.47
C LEU A 184 -9.26 2.24 12.99
N ASN A 185 -8.15 2.49 13.70
CA ASN A 185 -7.32 1.42 14.24
C ASN A 185 -8.08 0.60 15.31
N ASP A 186 -8.83 1.26 16.21
CA ASP A 186 -9.60 0.58 17.26
C ASP A 186 -10.66 -0.38 16.69
N GLU A 187 -11.12 -0.14 15.48
CA GLU A 187 -12.10 -0.97 14.79
C GLU A 187 -11.44 -2.01 13.84
N HIS A 188 -10.12 -1.91 13.59
CA HIS A 188 -9.42 -2.82 12.69
C HIS A 188 -9.15 -4.16 13.40
N PRO A 189 -9.63 -5.30 12.83
CA PRO A 189 -9.53 -6.61 13.50
C PRO A 189 -8.11 -7.11 13.75
N GLY A 190 -7.11 -6.58 13.04
CA GLY A 190 -5.70 -6.94 13.20
C GLY A 190 -4.88 -5.91 13.98
N PHE A 191 -5.53 -4.85 14.52
CA PHE A 191 -4.79 -3.84 15.27
C PHE A 191 -4.51 -4.30 16.69
N ASP A 192 -3.23 -4.42 17.01
CA ASP A 192 -2.75 -4.67 18.36
C ASP A 192 -2.22 -3.35 18.95
N LYS A 193 -2.88 -2.88 20.02
CA LYS A 193 -2.50 -1.63 20.71
C LYS A 193 -1.10 -1.66 21.31
N ASP A 194 -0.61 -2.86 21.60
CA ASP A 194 0.74 -3.08 22.14
C ASP A 194 1.79 -3.27 21.04
N HIS A 195 1.36 -3.34 19.79
CA HIS A 195 2.23 -3.53 18.63
C HIS A 195 2.88 -2.20 18.24
N LYS A 196 3.95 -1.83 18.92
CA LYS A 196 4.75 -0.62 18.65
C LYS A 196 5.82 -0.83 17.55
N GLY A 197 5.53 -1.65 16.55
CA GLY A 197 6.49 -1.96 15.51
C GLY A 197 6.04 -1.48 14.13
N TYR A 198 6.89 -0.74 13.42
CA TYR A 198 6.75 -0.60 11.98
C TYR A 198 7.00 -1.93 11.29
N ASN A 199 6.07 -2.30 10.44
CA ASN A 199 6.28 -3.36 9.47
C ASN A 199 6.51 -2.78 8.07
N LEU A 200 6.66 -1.46 7.94
CA LEU A 200 6.79 -0.77 6.67
C LEU A 200 8.15 -0.09 6.55
N ALA A 201 8.94 -0.47 5.55
CA ALA A 201 10.10 0.28 5.10
C ALA A 201 9.73 1.18 3.93
N ILE A 202 10.27 2.40 3.90
CA ILE A 202 10.09 3.34 2.79
C ILE A 202 11.46 3.70 2.25
N LEU A 203 11.60 3.54 0.94
CA LEU A 203 12.77 3.93 0.18
C LEU A 203 12.40 5.16 -0.66
N GLU A 204 13.14 6.24 -0.48
CA GLU A 204 13.03 7.46 -1.27
C GLU A 204 14.38 7.76 -1.93
N ARG A 205 14.34 8.47 -3.05
CA ARG A 205 15.58 8.97 -3.65
C ARG A 205 16.18 10.04 -2.74
N ASN A 206 17.45 9.91 -2.42
CA ASN A 206 18.21 11.01 -1.87
C ASN A 206 18.34 12.09 -2.97
N ASN A 207 17.47 13.08 -2.92
CA ASN A 207 17.68 14.33 -3.63
C ASN A 207 18.80 15.07 -2.90
N GLY A 208 20.06 14.72 -3.26
CA GLY A 208 21.27 15.37 -2.79
C GLY A 208 21.36 16.84 -3.22
#